data_f200f06c7d362ec969c16e88b397ff42
#
_entry.id   f200f06c7d362ec969c16e88b397ff42
#
_cell.length_a   1.000
_cell.length_b   1.000
_cell.length_c   1.000
_cell.angle_alpha   90.00
_cell.angle_beta   90.00
_cell.angle_gamma   90.00
#
_symmetry.space_group_name_H-M   'P 1'
#
loop_
_entity.id
_entity.type
_entity.pdbx_description
1 polymer ?
#
loop_
_entity_poly.entity_id
_entity_poly.type
_entity_poly.pdbx_seq_one_letter_code
_entity_poly.pdbx_strand_id
1 'polypeptide(L)'
;METIIVIVFILGYLAITLEHTLKVDKLVPALLMMAIAWACIAFGLPELTTWFDSSHHQLVNGFSDLPHDSDQHGLSKMHFLEETLLHHFGKTCEILVFLIGAMTIVEIIDYFNGFATIKQFIKTNKKRSLLWIMCILAFILSAIIDNLTATIVLITILRKLIAENKDRIWFAGLIIIAANAGGAWSPIGDVTTTMLWMGEKVTTINLIKLLIIPSLICMIIPTTIASFLKPFNSTFTAPPSAENKSKYGPPMLYLGLISIVFVPIFKTVTHLPPYVGMMLSLSIVALLAEIFNARQSTSSEGGHANSPIFKACLLYTSPSPRDLA
;
A
#
# COMPACT_ATOMS: atom_id res chain seq x y z
N MET A 1 -25.38 15.24 21.18
CA MET A 1 -24.15 15.27 20.33
C MET A 1 -23.88 13.93 19.69
N GLU A 2 -23.94 12.81 20.39
CA GLU A 2 -23.67 11.45 19.85
C GLU A 2 -24.48 11.13 18.59
N THR A 3 -25.78 11.43 18.59
CA THR A 3 -26.66 11.18 17.44
C THR A 3 -26.20 11.95 16.18
N ILE A 4 -25.70 13.18 16.35
CA ILE A 4 -25.21 14.01 15.24
C ILE A 4 -23.95 13.38 14.64
N ILE A 5 -23.01 12.90 15.47
CA ILE A 5 -21.79 12.23 15.04
C ILE A 5 -22.14 10.98 14.24
N VAL A 6 -23.10 10.16 14.70
CA VAL A 6 -23.56 8.96 13.99
C VAL A 6 -24.17 9.32 12.62
N ILE A 7 -24.99 10.39 12.57
CA ILE A 7 -25.59 10.86 11.31
C ILE A 7 -24.50 11.34 10.34
N VAL A 8 -23.55 12.13 10.81
CA VAL A 8 -22.41 12.62 10.00
C VAL A 8 -21.61 11.47 9.44
N PHE A 9 -21.34 10.45 10.28
CA PHE A 9 -20.62 9.24 9.84
C PHE A 9 -21.39 8.48 8.76
N ILE A 10 -22.70 8.23 8.96
CA ILE A 10 -23.53 7.51 7.99
C ILE A 10 -23.61 8.28 6.66
N LEU A 11 -23.85 9.59 6.71
CA LEU A 11 -23.94 10.43 5.51
C LEU A 11 -22.60 10.51 4.77
N GLY A 12 -21.50 10.67 5.50
CA GLY A 12 -20.17 10.69 4.92
C GLY A 12 -19.80 9.35 4.24
N TYR A 13 -20.12 8.25 4.89
CA TYR A 13 -19.86 6.91 4.33
C TYR A 13 -20.75 6.62 3.11
N LEU A 14 -22.01 7.04 3.13
CA LEU A 14 -22.88 7.01 1.95
C LEU A 14 -22.32 7.83 0.79
N ALA A 15 -21.83 9.02 1.07
CA ALA A 15 -21.22 9.86 0.03
C ALA A 15 -19.96 9.24 -0.57
N ILE A 16 -19.12 8.56 0.24
CA ILE A 16 -17.96 7.79 -0.24
C ILE A 16 -18.39 6.64 -1.15
N THR A 17 -19.43 5.88 -0.77
CA THR A 17 -19.91 4.75 -1.58
C THR A 17 -20.60 5.19 -2.87
N LEU A 18 -21.19 6.38 -2.89
CA LEU A 18 -21.87 6.96 -4.06
C LEU A 18 -20.95 7.87 -4.90
N GLU A 19 -19.64 7.73 -4.80
CA GLU A 19 -18.61 8.49 -5.53
C GLU A 19 -18.98 8.67 -7.02
N HIS A 20 -19.30 7.58 -7.71
CA HIS A 20 -19.63 7.62 -9.14
C HIS A 20 -20.93 8.40 -9.46
N THR A 21 -21.91 8.35 -8.57
CA THR A 21 -23.19 9.02 -8.74
C THR A 21 -23.07 10.51 -8.46
N LEU A 22 -22.35 10.86 -7.40
CA LEU A 22 -22.15 12.25 -6.96
C LEU A 22 -21.08 12.97 -7.79
N LYS A 23 -20.24 12.24 -8.53
CA LYS A 23 -19.09 12.77 -9.27
C LYS A 23 -18.12 13.59 -8.38
N VAL A 24 -18.03 13.21 -7.13
CA VAL A 24 -17.13 13.81 -6.13
C VAL A 24 -16.15 12.75 -5.68
N ASP A 25 -14.87 13.06 -5.70
CA ASP A 25 -13.83 12.14 -5.22
C ASP A 25 -14.08 11.78 -3.75
N LYS A 26 -13.94 10.49 -3.42
CA LYS A 26 -14.15 9.95 -2.07
C LYS A 26 -13.32 10.63 -0.97
N LEU A 27 -12.21 11.28 -1.33
CA LEU A 27 -11.37 12.04 -0.41
C LEU A 27 -12.13 13.22 0.22
N VAL A 28 -12.96 13.91 -0.59
CA VAL A 28 -13.70 15.11 -0.12
C VAL A 28 -14.69 14.76 0.99
N PRO A 29 -15.64 13.81 0.80
CA PRO A 29 -16.56 13.45 1.89
C PRO A 29 -15.84 12.82 3.09
N ALA A 30 -14.73 12.10 2.90
CA ALA A 30 -13.95 11.55 4.00
C ALA A 30 -13.34 12.67 4.88
N LEU A 31 -12.73 13.69 4.27
CA LEU A 31 -12.15 14.83 5.00
C LEU A 31 -13.22 15.65 5.69
N LEU A 32 -14.37 15.92 5.03
CA LEU A 32 -15.49 16.64 5.63
C LEU A 32 -16.05 15.88 6.83
N MET A 33 -16.29 14.57 6.69
CA MET A 33 -16.79 13.73 7.77
C MET A 33 -15.86 13.75 8.98
N MET A 34 -14.54 13.61 8.75
CA MET A 34 -13.54 13.67 9.81
C MET A 34 -13.57 15.03 10.54
N ALA A 35 -13.50 16.14 9.78
CA ALA A 35 -13.45 17.48 10.36
C ALA A 35 -14.74 17.81 11.15
N ILE A 36 -15.92 17.51 10.60
CA ILE A 36 -17.21 17.75 11.25
C ILE A 36 -17.35 16.86 12.50
N ALA A 37 -16.97 15.59 12.44
CA ALA A 37 -17.05 14.68 13.59
C ALA A 37 -16.18 15.18 14.75
N TRP A 38 -14.94 15.59 14.50
CA TRP A 38 -14.07 16.16 15.54
C TRP A 38 -14.60 17.50 16.07
N ALA A 39 -15.13 18.35 15.20
CA ALA A 39 -15.78 19.60 15.64
C ALA A 39 -16.99 19.32 16.55
N CYS A 40 -17.83 18.34 16.20
CA CYS A 40 -18.95 17.93 17.04
C CYS A 40 -18.50 17.41 18.42
N ILE A 41 -17.40 16.62 18.46
CA ILE A 41 -16.82 16.16 19.72
C ILE A 41 -16.35 17.36 20.56
N ALA A 42 -15.62 18.31 19.96
CA ALA A 42 -15.10 19.49 20.66
C ALA A 42 -16.22 20.37 21.22
N PHE A 43 -17.27 20.62 20.44
CA PHE A 43 -18.45 21.39 20.91
C PHE A 43 -19.26 20.65 21.97
N GLY A 44 -19.32 19.32 21.90
CA GLY A 44 -20.04 18.47 22.87
C GLY A 44 -19.24 18.12 24.13
N LEU A 45 -17.97 18.48 24.16
CA LEU A 45 -17.05 18.12 25.23
C LEU A 45 -17.52 18.45 26.65
N PRO A 46 -18.19 19.61 26.89
CA PRO A 46 -18.74 19.95 28.22
C PRO A 46 -19.80 18.97 28.70
N GLU A 47 -20.62 18.42 27.81
CA GLU A 47 -21.75 17.55 28.13
C GLU A 47 -21.36 16.07 28.29
N LEU A 48 -20.12 15.69 27.89
CA LEU A 48 -19.66 14.30 27.98
C LEU A 48 -19.42 13.90 29.44
N THR A 49 -20.00 12.77 29.82
CA THR A 49 -19.87 12.17 31.16
C THR A 49 -18.75 11.15 31.24
N THR A 50 -18.39 10.52 30.09
CA THR A 50 -17.38 9.49 30.01
C THR A 50 -16.44 9.79 28.84
N TRP A 51 -15.17 9.46 29.01
CA TRP A 51 -14.14 9.57 27.99
C TRP A 51 -13.34 8.27 27.89
N PHE A 52 -13.12 7.79 26.69
CA PHE A 52 -12.22 6.68 26.46
C PHE A 52 -10.83 7.21 26.04
N ASP A 53 -9.87 7.08 26.94
CA ASP A 53 -8.48 7.40 26.66
C ASP A 53 -7.88 6.37 25.71
N SER A 54 -7.67 6.75 24.47
CA SER A 54 -7.12 5.90 23.42
C SER A 54 -5.62 5.62 23.62
N SER A 55 -4.90 6.46 24.35
CA SER A 55 -3.45 6.30 24.61
C SER A 55 -3.20 5.20 25.62
N HIS A 56 -4.00 5.13 26.69
CA HIS A 56 -3.87 4.16 27.78
C HIS A 56 -4.88 3.01 27.71
N HIS A 57 -5.79 3.02 26.72
CA HIS A 57 -6.89 2.04 26.57
C HIS A 57 -7.79 1.94 27.82
N GLN A 58 -8.06 3.04 28.49
CA GLN A 58 -8.82 3.10 29.74
C GLN A 58 -10.01 4.06 29.64
N LEU A 59 -11.05 3.76 30.41
CA LEU A 59 -12.18 4.63 30.58
C LEU A 59 -11.86 5.63 31.69
N VAL A 60 -11.87 6.91 31.40
CA VAL A 60 -11.65 7.98 32.38
C VAL A 60 -12.89 8.11 33.25
N ASN A 61 -12.76 7.75 34.52
CA ASN A 61 -13.80 7.91 35.53
C ASN A 61 -13.80 9.35 36.04
N GLY A 62 -15.01 9.93 36.25
CA GLY A 62 -15.14 11.31 36.72
C GLY A 62 -14.85 12.37 35.66
N PHE A 63 -14.92 12.00 34.37
CA PHE A 63 -14.72 12.95 33.27
C PHE A 63 -15.71 14.13 33.33
N SER A 64 -16.93 13.91 33.81
CA SER A 64 -17.93 14.97 34.03
C SER A 64 -17.46 16.08 34.96
N ASP A 65 -16.65 15.73 35.96
CA ASP A 65 -16.21 16.63 37.03
C ASP A 65 -14.97 17.43 36.68
N LEU A 66 -14.34 17.11 35.54
CA LEU A 66 -13.15 17.80 35.04
C LEU A 66 -13.52 19.19 34.48
N PRO A 67 -12.67 20.22 34.70
CA PRO A 67 -12.87 21.52 34.09
C PRO A 67 -12.75 21.42 32.57
N HIS A 68 -13.48 22.29 31.86
CA HIS A 68 -13.43 22.33 30.39
C HIS A 68 -12.06 22.79 29.91
N ASP A 69 -11.52 23.80 30.53
CA ASP A 69 -10.20 24.38 30.27
C ASP A 69 -9.53 24.76 31.59
N SER A 70 -8.21 24.69 31.66
CA SER A 70 -7.45 25.10 32.85
C SER A 70 -6.20 25.84 32.40
N ASP A 71 -6.01 27.05 32.93
CA ASP A 71 -4.82 27.90 32.69
C ASP A 71 -3.51 27.33 33.31
N GLN A 72 -3.61 26.27 34.10
CA GLN A 72 -2.48 25.54 34.65
C GLN A 72 -2.52 24.10 34.14
N HIS A 73 -1.36 23.49 33.89
CA HIS A 73 -1.16 22.14 33.38
C HIS A 73 -1.91 21.02 34.14
N GLY A 74 -3.18 21.24 34.43
CA GLY A 74 -4.07 20.30 35.10
C GLY A 74 -4.85 19.46 34.12
N LEU A 75 -5.37 18.32 34.63
CA LEU A 75 -6.26 17.44 33.89
C LEU A 75 -7.56 18.20 33.52
N SER A 76 -7.69 18.62 32.29
CA SER A 76 -8.88 19.25 31.71
C SER A 76 -9.50 18.41 30.62
N LYS A 77 -10.78 18.61 30.32
CA LYS A 77 -11.44 17.93 29.18
C LYS A 77 -10.75 18.22 27.85
N MET A 78 -10.23 19.42 27.68
CA MET A 78 -9.52 19.85 26.47
C MET A 78 -8.18 19.11 26.33
N HIS A 79 -7.45 18.90 27.42
CA HIS A 79 -6.22 18.12 27.43
C HIS A 79 -6.44 16.69 26.91
N PHE A 80 -7.48 16.00 27.38
CA PHE A 80 -7.82 14.66 26.89
C PHE A 80 -8.20 14.65 25.41
N LEU A 81 -8.90 15.67 24.93
CA LEU A 81 -9.23 15.82 23.52
C LEU A 81 -7.98 15.97 22.65
N GLU A 82 -7.08 16.87 23.06
CA GLU A 82 -5.81 17.15 22.35
C GLU A 82 -4.90 15.91 22.34
N GLU A 83 -4.76 15.23 23.48
CA GLU A 83 -3.96 14.01 23.59
C GLU A 83 -4.52 12.90 22.70
N THR A 84 -5.84 12.68 22.73
CA THR A 84 -6.49 11.68 21.87
C THR A 84 -6.32 12.01 20.38
N LEU A 85 -6.50 13.30 20.01
CA LEU A 85 -6.31 13.74 18.64
C LEU A 85 -4.86 13.52 18.17
N LEU A 86 -3.89 13.91 19.02
CA LEU A 86 -2.47 13.74 18.73
C LEU A 86 -2.09 12.26 18.62
N HIS A 87 -2.63 11.40 19.50
CA HIS A 87 -2.42 9.96 19.45
C HIS A 87 -2.88 9.37 18.10
N HIS A 88 -4.13 9.67 17.69
CA HIS A 88 -4.66 9.18 16.42
C HIS A 88 -3.93 9.76 15.20
N PHE A 89 -3.54 11.03 15.27
CA PHE A 89 -2.73 11.66 14.24
C PHE A 89 -1.35 11.01 14.13
N GLY A 90 -0.69 10.78 15.27
CA GLY A 90 0.60 10.06 15.33
C GLY A 90 0.52 8.68 14.70
N LYS A 91 -0.49 7.88 15.04
CA LYS A 91 -0.71 6.56 14.43
C LYS A 91 -0.96 6.64 12.92
N THR A 92 -1.70 7.63 12.46
CA THR A 92 -1.91 7.86 11.03
C THR A 92 -0.61 8.25 10.32
N CYS A 93 0.20 9.13 10.93
CA CYS A 93 1.50 9.53 10.40
C CYS A 93 2.47 8.34 10.30
N GLU A 94 2.51 7.44 11.30
CA GLU A 94 3.30 6.21 11.23
C GLU A 94 2.98 5.38 9.98
N ILE A 95 1.68 5.20 9.69
CA ILE A 95 1.20 4.47 8.52
C ILE A 95 1.59 5.19 7.24
N LEU A 96 1.39 6.52 7.16
CA LEU A 96 1.74 7.30 5.97
C LEU A 96 3.25 7.25 5.67
N VAL A 97 4.10 7.42 6.68
CA VAL A 97 5.56 7.34 6.53
C VAL A 97 5.97 5.95 6.05
N PHE A 98 5.36 4.90 6.60
CA PHE A 98 5.60 3.53 6.15
C PHE A 98 5.24 3.34 4.67
N LEU A 99 4.03 3.75 4.26
CA LEU A 99 3.56 3.61 2.88
C LEU A 99 4.41 4.41 1.90
N ILE A 100 4.74 5.67 2.22
CA ILE A 100 5.61 6.50 1.38
C ILE A 100 6.98 5.81 1.21
N GLY A 101 7.54 5.27 2.29
CA GLY A 101 8.81 4.55 2.23
C GLY A 101 8.76 3.32 1.32
N ALA A 102 7.73 2.49 1.48
CA ALA A 102 7.55 1.29 0.66
C ALA A 102 7.38 1.63 -0.83
N MET A 103 6.51 2.59 -1.14
CA MET A 103 6.25 3.02 -2.51
C MET A 103 7.48 3.67 -3.15
N THR A 104 8.27 4.43 -2.39
CA THR A 104 9.52 5.01 -2.90
C THR A 104 10.55 3.94 -3.25
N ILE A 105 10.68 2.87 -2.44
CA ILE A 105 11.53 1.73 -2.79
C ILE A 105 11.09 1.08 -4.10
N VAL A 106 9.79 0.86 -4.27
CA VAL A 106 9.23 0.26 -5.48
C VAL A 106 9.49 1.12 -6.72
N GLU A 107 9.33 2.44 -6.59
CA GLU A 107 9.60 3.40 -7.66
C GLU A 107 11.09 3.43 -8.05
N ILE A 108 11.99 3.33 -7.06
CA ILE A 108 13.43 3.19 -7.34
C ILE A 108 13.72 1.89 -8.10
N ILE A 109 13.07 0.77 -7.76
CA ILE A 109 13.19 -0.48 -8.51
C ILE A 109 12.77 -0.27 -9.98
N ASP A 110 11.64 0.40 -10.20
CA ASP A 110 11.11 0.66 -11.54
C ASP A 110 12.01 1.62 -12.34
N TYR A 111 12.54 2.66 -11.71
CA TYR A 111 13.50 3.59 -12.29
C TYR A 111 14.70 2.86 -12.94
N PHE A 112 15.23 1.84 -12.27
CA PHE A 112 16.31 1.00 -12.82
C PHE A 112 15.82 -0.10 -13.76
N ASN A 113 14.52 -0.12 -14.10
CA ASN A 113 13.89 -1.17 -14.91
C ASN A 113 14.05 -2.58 -14.27
N GLY A 114 14.04 -2.62 -12.93
CA GLY A 114 14.25 -3.86 -12.17
C GLY A 114 13.18 -4.91 -12.45
N PHE A 115 11.92 -4.49 -12.61
CA PHE A 115 10.79 -5.38 -12.90
C PHE A 115 10.88 -6.09 -14.27
N ALA A 116 11.67 -5.58 -15.21
CA ALA A 116 11.94 -6.29 -16.46
C ALA A 116 12.64 -7.65 -16.22
N THR A 117 13.34 -7.82 -15.09
CA THR A 117 13.94 -9.08 -14.67
C THR A 117 12.89 -10.18 -14.49
N ILE A 118 11.68 -9.83 -14.05
CA ILE A 118 10.58 -10.79 -13.85
C ILE A 118 10.21 -11.48 -15.16
N LYS A 119 10.33 -10.79 -16.29
CA LYS A 119 10.05 -11.37 -17.62
C LYS A 119 10.93 -12.60 -17.91
N GLN A 120 12.12 -12.70 -17.35
CA GLN A 120 13.04 -13.83 -17.54
C GLN A 120 12.50 -15.14 -16.98
N PHE A 121 11.58 -15.07 -15.99
CA PHE A 121 10.90 -16.23 -15.44
C PHE A 121 9.79 -16.77 -16.36
N ILE A 122 9.39 -16.00 -17.38
CA ILE A 122 8.30 -16.35 -18.29
C ILE A 122 8.87 -17.00 -19.55
N LYS A 123 9.05 -18.33 -19.51
CA LYS A 123 9.62 -19.13 -20.62
C LYS A 123 8.56 -20.06 -21.22
N THR A 124 7.40 -19.55 -21.58
CA THR A 124 6.31 -20.38 -22.13
C THR A 124 5.64 -19.72 -23.31
N ASN A 125 5.16 -20.54 -24.25
CA ASN A 125 4.35 -20.12 -25.40
C ASN A 125 2.88 -20.55 -25.26
N LYS A 126 2.51 -21.25 -24.18
CA LYS A 126 1.12 -21.70 -23.93
C LYS A 126 0.44 -20.71 -23.00
N LYS A 127 -0.73 -20.18 -23.40
CA LYS A 127 -1.51 -19.22 -22.59
C LYS A 127 -1.89 -19.79 -21.22
N ARG A 128 -2.22 -21.09 -21.13
CA ARG A 128 -2.53 -21.75 -19.86
C ARG A 128 -1.35 -21.73 -18.89
N SER A 129 -0.14 -22.06 -19.35
CA SER A 129 1.07 -22.00 -18.51
C SER A 129 1.40 -20.56 -18.14
N LEU A 130 1.24 -19.62 -19.07
CA LEU A 130 1.41 -18.19 -18.79
C LEU A 130 0.46 -17.72 -17.70
N LEU A 131 -0.81 -18.13 -17.74
CA LEU A 131 -1.79 -17.79 -16.71
C LEU A 131 -1.32 -18.18 -15.31
N TRP A 132 -0.91 -19.44 -15.13
CA TRP A 132 -0.41 -19.90 -13.84
C TRP A 132 0.83 -19.17 -13.38
N ILE A 133 1.80 -18.92 -14.27
CA ILE A 133 3.01 -18.17 -13.95
C ILE A 133 2.65 -16.75 -13.51
N MET A 134 1.76 -16.06 -14.24
CA MET A 134 1.35 -14.69 -13.90
C MET A 134 0.58 -14.62 -12.58
N CYS A 135 -0.33 -15.57 -12.31
CA CYS A 135 -1.07 -15.59 -11.05
C CYS A 135 -0.17 -15.93 -9.85
N ILE A 136 0.76 -16.87 -9.99
CA ILE A 136 1.73 -17.19 -8.93
C ILE A 136 2.66 -16.00 -8.67
N LEU A 137 3.17 -15.36 -9.73
CA LEU A 137 4.00 -14.16 -9.58
C LEU A 137 3.21 -13.02 -8.94
N ALA A 138 1.93 -12.83 -9.32
CA ALA A 138 1.06 -11.82 -8.72
C ALA A 138 0.88 -12.08 -7.22
N PHE A 139 0.61 -13.31 -6.84
CA PHE A 139 0.41 -13.72 -5.46
C PHE A 139 1.66 -13.48 -4.60
N ILE A 140 2.83 -13.89 -5.09
CA ILE A 140 4.10 -13.74 -4.33
C ILE A 140 4.53 -12.27 -4.29
N LEU A 141 4.48 -11.58 -5.43
CA LEU A 141 4.93 -10.20 -5.53
C LEU A 141 4.07 -9.27 -4.68
N SER A 142 2.76 -9.47 -4.70
CA SER A 142 1.81 -8.70 -3.91
C SER A 142 1.96 -8.90 -2.40
N ALA A 143 2.42 -10.07 -1.97
CA ALA A 143 2.74 -10.28 -0.55
C ALA A 143 3.93 -9.44 -0.04
N ILE A 144 4.74 -8.88 -0.95
CA ILE A 144 5.96 -8.14 -0.62
C ILE A 144 5.80 -6.64 -0.86
N ILE A 145 5.29 -6.24 -2.05
CA ILE A 145 5.29 -4.82 -2.47
C ILE A 145 3.93 -4.12 -2.32
N ASP A 146 2.87 -4.69 -2.54
CA ASP A 146 1.45 -4.35 -2.49
C ASP A 146 0.70 -4.87 -3.73
N ASN A 147 -0.61 -4.99 -3.59
CA ASN A 147 -1.47 -5.56 -4.61
C ASN A 147 -1.63 -4.66 -5.85
N LEU A 148 -1.68 -3.34 -5.66
CA LEU A 148 -1.86 -2.39 -6.77
C LEU A 148 -0.61 -2.36 -7.66
N THR A 149 0.56 -2.17 -7.05
CA THR A 149 1.85 -2.13 -7.77
C THR A 149 2.15 -3.46 -8.44
N ALA A 150 1.97 -4.59 -7.73
CA ALA A 150 2.15 -5.93 -8.32
C ALA A 150 1.26 -6.13 -9.56
N THR A 151 0.01 -5.68 -9.49
CA THR A 151 -0.94 -5.72 -10.61
C THR A 151 -0.47 -4.87 -11.78
N ILE A 152 -0.09 -3.61 -11.55
CA ILE A 152 0.36 -2.69 -12.61
C ILE A 152 1.60 -3.24 -13.32
N VAL A 153 2.60 -3.68 -12.55
CA VAL A 153 3.84 -4.28 -13.09
C VAL A 153 3.53 -5.49 -13.97
N LEU A 154 2.73 -6.43 -13.46
CA LEU A 154 2.43 -7.66 -14.19
C LEU A 154 1.54 -7.41 -15.42
N ILE A 155 0.58 -6.50 -15.35
CA ILE A 155 -0.22 -6.11 -16.53
C ILE A 155 0.67 -5.42 -17.57
N THR A 156 1.62 -4.61 -17.15
CA THR A 156 2.59 -3.97 -18.07
C THR A 156 3.45 -5.03 -18.78
N ILE A 157 3.93 -6.05 -18.06
CA ILE A 157 4.65 -7.18 -18.66
C ILE A 157 3.73 -7.97 -19.60
N LEU A 158 2.48 -8.23 -19.19
CA LEU A 158 1.47 -8.93 -19.99
C LEU A 158 1.20 -8.23 -21.34
N ARG A 159 1.10 -6.89 -21.32
CA ARG A 159 0.89 -6.09 -22.55
C ARG A 159 2.01 -6.28 -23.59
N LYS A 160 3.23 -6.58 -23.13
CA LYS A 160 4.37 -6.88 -24.00
C LYS A 160 4.39 -8.34 -24.50
N LEU A 161 3.61 -9.24 -23.89
CA LEU A 161 3.54 -10.66 -24.24
C LEU A 161 2.33 -10.99 -25.09
N ILE A 162 1.17 -10.41 -24.81
CA ILE A 162 -0.10 -10.70 -25.48
C ILE A 162 -0.58 -9.45 -26.22
N ALA A 163 -0.66 -9.54 -27.55
CA ALA A 163 -1.12 -8.43 -28.40
C ALA A 163 -2.65 -8.23 -28.35
N GLU A 164 -3.42 -9.29 -28.15
CA GLU A 164 -4.87 -9.31 -28.26
C GLU A 164 -5.55 -8.74 -27.00
N ASN A 165 -6.35 -7.67 -27.17
CA ASN A 165 -7.01 -6.96 -26.05
C ASN A 165 -7.97 -7.85 -25.26
N LYS A 166 -8.76 -8.69 -25.93
CA LYS A 166 -9.74 -9.57 -25.28
C LYS A 166 -9.08 -10.56 -24.32
N ASP A 167 -7.98 -11.16 -24.74
CA ASP A 167 -7.24 -12.08 -23.90
C ASP A 167 -6.60 -11.35 -22.72
N ARG A 168 -6.03 -10.16 -22.96
CA ARG A 168 -5.44 -9.34 -21.88
C ARG A 168 -6.42 -9.02 -20.75
N ILE A 169 -7.69 -8.76 -21.08
CA ILE A 169 -8.73 -8.49 -20.06
C ILE A 169 -8.95 -9.70 -19.16
N TRP A 170 -9.02 -10.91 -19.73
CA TRP A 170 -9.14 -12.15 -18.96
C TRP A 170 -7.93 -12.38 -18.03
N PHE A 171 -6.73 -12.23 -18.56
CA PHE A 171 -5.51 -12.35 -17.76
C PHE A 171 -5.45 -11.27 -16.67
N ALA A 172 -5.77 -10.02 -17.00
CA ALA A 172 -5.74 -8.91 -16.04
C ALA A 172 -6.70 -9.16 -14.87
N GLY A 173 -7.94 -9.62 -15.13
CA GLY A 173 -8.89 -9.95 -14.07
C GLY A 173 -8.36 -11.01 -13.11
N LEU A 174 -7.71 -12.06 -13.63
CA LEU A 174 -7.14 -13.13 -12.81
C LEU A 174 -5.86 -12.71 -12.07
N ILE A 175 -5.04 -11.86 -12.68
CA ILE A 175 -3.88 -11.24 -12.02
C ILE A 175 -4.36 -10.37 -10.83
N ILE A 176 -5.41 -9.57 -11.00
CA ILE A 176 -5.98 -8.74 -9.93
C ILE A 176 -6.47 -9.62 -8.78
N ILE A 177 -7.20 -10.70 -9.06
CA ILE A 177 -7.68 -11.63 -8.03
C ILE A 177 -6.49 -12.26 -7.29
N ALA A 178 -5.47 -12.73 -8.03
CA ALA A 178 -4.29 -13.34 -7.45
C ALA A 178 -3.45 -12.35 -6.63
N ALA A 179 -3.31 -11.11 -7.08
CA ALA A 179 -2.59 -10.06 -6.35
C ALA A 179 -3.32 -9.69 -5.04
N ASN A 180 -4.64 -9.49 -5.08
CA ASN A 180 -5.41 -9.22 -3.85
C ASN A 180 -5.33 -10.40 -2.86
N ALA A 181 -5.46 -11.63 -3.36
CA ALA A 181 -5.29 -12.81 -2.52
C ALA A 181 -3.86 -12.90 -1.94
N GLY A 182 -2.84 -12.53 -2.72
CA GLY A 182 -1.44 -12.50 -2.29
C GLY A 182 -1.16 -11.45 -1.22
N GLY A 183 -1.75 -10.26 -1.34
CA GLY A 183 -1.61 -9.20 -0.35
C GLY A 183 -2.27 -9.51 0.99
N ALA A 184 -3.37 -10.23 0.98
CA ALA A 184 -4.21 -10.44 2.16
C ALA A 184 -3.54 -11.23 3.30
N TRP A 185 -2.61 -12.14 3.02
CA TRP A 185 -1.96 -12.97 4.05
C TRP A 185 -0.65 -12.38 4.58
N SER A 186 -0.14 -11.32 3.96
CA SER A 186 1.09 -10.65 4.36
C SER A 186 0.80 -9.37 5.15
N PRO A 187 1.60 -9.03 6.18
CA PRO A 187 1.42 -7.79 6.93
C PRO A 187 1.76 -6.53 6.13
N ILE A 188 2.43 -6.66 4.98
CA ILE A 188 2.90 -5.56 4.14
C ILE A 188 2.33 -5.61 2.71
N GLY A 189 1.55 -6.64 2.38
CA GLY A 189 1.08 -6.89 1.01
C GLY A 189 -0.20 -6.16 0.62
N ASP A 190 -0.93 -5.61 1.59
CA ASP A 190 -2.14 -4.81 1.36
C ASP A 190 -2.27 -3.72 2.43
N VAL A 191 -2.77 -2.55 2.03
CA VAL A 191 -2.92 -1.40 2.95
C VAL A 191 -3.77 -1.76 4.17
N THR A 192 -4.85 -2.52 4.00
CA THR A 192 -5.74 -2.95 5.09
C THR A 192 -5.02 -3.83 6.11
N THR A 193 -4.29 -4.83 5.67
CA THR A 193 -3.51 -5.71 6.55
C THR A 193 -2.36 -4.96 7.22
N THR A 194 -1.72 -4.06 6.49
CA THR A 194 -0.66 -3.18 7.02
C THR A 194 -1.20 -2.29 8.14
N MET A 195 -2.38 -1.68 7.97
CA MET A 195 -3.01 -0.84 8.99
C MET A 195 -3.35 -1.65 10.26
N LEU A 196 -3.93 -2.84 10.11
CA LEU A 196 -4.24 -3.72 11.24
C LEU A 196 -2.97 -4.19 11.98
N TRP A 197 -1.91 -4.50 11.24
CA TRP A 197 -0.63 -4.91 11.78
C TRP A 197 0.11 -3.78 12.49
N MET A 198 0.14 -2.57 11.91
CA MET A 198 0.74 -1.39 12.53
C MET A 198 -0.06 -0.91 13.74
N GLY A 199 -1.39 -1.01 13.68
CA GLY A 199 -2.29 -0.73 14.81
C GLY A 199 -2.31 -1.81 15.89
N GLU A 200 -1.40 -2.82 15.80
CA GLU A 200 -1.24 -3.92 16.78
C GLU A 200 -2.50 -4.78 17.02
N LYS A 201 -3.45 -4.73 16.07
CA LYS A 201 -4.67 -5.56 16.12
C LYS A 201 -4.40 -7.01 15.74
N VAL A 202 -3.32 -7.26 14.98
CA VAL A 202 -2.89 -8.59 14.55
C VAL A 202 -1.37 -8.73 14.63
N THR A 203 -0.90 -9.94 14.97
CA THR A 203 0.53 -10.26 14.94
C THR A 203 0.91 -10.86 13.59
N THR A 204 2.15 -10.66 13.13
CA THR A 204 2.66 -11.20 11.86
C THR A 204 2.41 -12.70 11.72
N ILE A 205 2.72 -13.47 12.76
CA ILE A 205 2.60 -14.94 12.72
C ILE A 205 1.14 -15.38 12.63
N ASN A 206 0.25 -14.79 13.40
CA ASN A 206 -1.17 -15.15 13.36
C ASN A 206 -1.82 -14.75 12.04
N LEU A 207 -1.48 -13.58 11.49
CA LEU A 207 -1.96 -13.16 10.19
C LEU A 207 -1.60 -14.18 9.11
N ILE A 208 -0.33 -14.57 9.03
CA ILE A 208 0.14 -15.56 8.05
C ILE A 208 -0.55 -16.91 8.26
N LYS A 209 -0.58 -17.44 9.51
CA LYS A 209 -1.17 -18.76 9.78
C LYS A 209 -2.64 -18.84 9.44
N LEU A 210 -3.41 -17.79 9.69
CA LEU A 210 -4.86 -17.77 9.47
C LEU A 210 -5.23 -17.51 8.03
N LEU A 211 -4.48 -16.65 7.33
CA LEU A 211 -4.90 -16.17 6.01
C LEU A 211 -4.18 -16.84 4.83
N ILE A 212 -3.06 -17.53 5.03
CA ILE A 212 -2.33 -18.15 3.90
C ILE A 212 -3.19 -19.19 3.15
N ILE A 213 -3.94 -20.02 3.87
CA ILE A 213 -4.77 -21.07 3.26
C ILE A 213 -5.97 -20.46 2.53
N PRO A 214 -6.80 -19.58 3.13
CA PRO A 214 -7.87 -18.89 2.40
C PRO A 214 -7.36 -18.13 1.18
N SER A 215 -6.24 -17.43 1.28
CA SER A 215 -5.62 -16.68 0.17
C SER A 215 -5.19 -17.60 -0.97
N LEU A 216 -4.56 -18.73 -0.67
CA LEU A 216 -4.21 -19.73 -1.69
C LEU A 216 -5.46 -20.28 -2.39
N ILE A 217 -6.53 -20.57 -1.66
CA ILE A 217 -7.80 -21.03 -2.22
C ILE A 217 -8.39 -19.97 -3.16
N CYS A 218 -8.37 -18.69 -2.73
CA CYS A 218 -8.86 -17.56 -3.54
C CYS A 218 -8.05 -17.38 -4.84
N MET A 219 -6.77 -17.71 -4.88
CA MET A 219 -5.97 -17.71 -6.11
C MET A 219 -6.19 -18.96 -6.94
N ILE A 220 -6.12 -20.16 -6.33
CA ILE A 220 -6.07 -21.44 -7.04
C ILE A 220 -7.40 -21.74 -7.72
N ILE A 221 -8.54 -21.55 -7.03
CA ILE A 221 -9.85 -21.93 -7.58
C ILE A 221 -10.18 -21.13 -8.86
N PRO A 222 -10.18 -19.78 -8.87
CA PRO A 222 -10.46 -19.01 -10.08
C PRO A 222 -9.48 -19.30 -11.21
N THR A 223 -8.18 -19.43 -10.89
CA THR A 223 -7.14 -19.72 -11.88
C THR A 223 -7.34 -21.10 -12.50
N THR A 224 -7.70 -22.11 -11.70
CA THR A 224 -7.97 -23.45 -12.18
C THR A 224 -9.18 -23.45 -13.12
N ILE A 225 -10.31 -22.88 -12.69
CA ILE A 225 -11.52 -22.80 -13.50
C ILE A 225 -11.23 -22.08 -14.82
N ALA A 226 -10.58 -20.92 -14.76
CA ALA A 226 -10.24 -20.14 -15.94
C ALA A 226 -9.30 -20.90 -16.90
N SER A 227 -8.39 -21.69 -16.37
CA SER A 227 -7.43 -22.45 -17.18
C SER A 227 -8.10 -23.43 -18.17
N PHE A 228 -9.36 -23.79 -17.95
CA PHE A 228 -10.14 -24.65 -18.87
C PHE A 228 -10.95 -23.84 -19.88
N LEU A 229 -11.05 -22.52 -19.75
CA LEU A 229 -11.79 -21.66 -20.66
C LEU A 229 -11.06 -21.47 -22.02
N LYS A 230 -11.84 -21.24 -23.07
CA LYS A 230 -11.35 -21.08 -24.44
C LYS A 230 -10.20 -20.06 -24.59
N PRO A 231 -10.19 -18.86 -23.95
CA PRO A 231 -9.12 -17.88 -24.11
C PRO A 231 -7.72 -18.41 -23.75
N PHE A 232 -7.64 -19.42 -22.88
CA PHE A 232 -6.37 -19.96 -22.37
C PHE A 232 -5.90 -21.25 -23.05
N ASN A 233 -6.68 -21.79 -23.99
CA ASN A 233 -6.38 -23.07 -24.68
C ASN A 233 -5.52 -22.90 -25.94
N SER A 234 -5.05 -21.69 -26.24
CA SER A 234 -4.23 -21.40 -27.43
C SER A 234 -2.76 -21.12 -27.05
N THR A 235 -1.93 -21.12 -28.05
CA THR A 235 -0.54 -20.63 -27.96
C THR A 235 -0.46 -19.15 -28.30
N PHE A 236 0.56 -18.47 -27.86
CA PHE A 236 0.89 -17.10 -28.24
C PHE A 236 2.34 -17.01 -28.69
N THR A 237 2.62 -16.08 -29.57
CA THR A 237 3.98 -15.74 -29.99
C THR A 237 4.30 -14.39 -29.36
N ALA A 238 5.23 -14.37 -28.43
CA ALA A 238 5.68 -13.09 -27.86
C ALA A 238 6.38 -12.28 -28.95
N PRO A 239 6.00 -11.00 -29.14
CA PRO A 239 6.72 -10.15 -30.07
C PRO A 239 8.18 -10.01 -29.64
N PRO A 240 9.12 -9.91 -30.61
CA PRO A 240 10.53 -9.69 -30.29
C PRO A 240 10.67 -8.38 -29.53
N SER A 241 11.04 -8.44 -28.28
CA SER A 241 11.22 -7.25 -27.45
C SER A 241 12.67 -6.82 -27.48
N ALA A 242 12.92 -5.67 -28.09
CA ALA A 242 14.16 -4.91 -27.92
C ALA A 242 14.12 -4.22 -26.54
N GLU A 243 14.21 -4.98 -25.46
CA GLU A 243 14.35 -4.36 -24.13
C GLU A 243 15.84 -4.13 -23.85
N ASN A 244 16.19 -2.86 -23.62
CA ASN A 244 17.48 -2.49 -23.07
C ASN A 244 17.60 -3.13 -21.68
N LYS A 245 18.42 -4.16 -21.56
CA LYS A 245 18.74 -4.77 -20.26
C LYS A 245 19.50 -3.73 -19.44
N SER A 246 18.87 -3.18 -18.43
CA SER A 246 19.58 -2.37 -17.45
C SER A 246 20.55 -3.24 -16.67
N LYS A 247 21.81 -2.83 -16.60
CA LYS A 247 22.86 -3.54 -15.84
C LYS A 247 22.53 -3.59 -14.35
N TYR A 248 21.87 -2.57 -13.85
CA TYR A 248 21.56 -2.39 -12.42
C TYR A 248 20.12 -2.79 -12.06
N GLY A 249 19.28 -3.18 -13.04
CA GLY A 249 17.90 -3.60 -12.82
C GLY A 249 17.78 -4.81 -11.89
N PRO A 250 18.39 -5.96 -12.22
CA PRO A 250 18.30 -7.14 -11.37
C PRO A 250 18.80 -6.92 -9.93
N PRO A 251 20.01 -6.35 -9.68
CA PRO A 251 20.45 -6.11 -8.32
C PRO A 251 19.53 -5.14 -7.54
N MET A 252 18.96 -4.14 -8.20
CA MET A 252 18.03 -3.21 -7.55
C MET A 252 16.69 -3.88 -7.20
N LEU A 253 16.18 -4.77 -8.06
CA LEU A 253 14.99 -5.56 -7.75
C LEU A 253 15.19 -6.42 -6.49
N TYR A 254 16.27 -7.22 -6.45
CA TYR A 254 16.53 -8.08 -5.31
C TYR A 254 16.80 -7.29 -4.04
N LEU A 255 17.57 -6.21 -4.13
CA LEU A 255 17.83 -5.34 -3.00
C LEU A 255 16.54 -4.75 -2.42
N GLY A 256 15.68 -4.17 -3.26
CA GLY A 256 14.43 -3.57 -2.82
C GLY A 256 13.48 -4.57 -2.20
N LEU A 257 13.29 -5.74 -2.85
CA LEU A 257 12.43 -6.80 -2.30
C LEU A 257 12.94 -7.33 -0.95
N ILE A 258 14.24 -7.59 -0.83
CA ILE A 258 14.85 -8.04 0.43
C ILE A 258 14.71 -6.97 1.52
N SER A 259 14.91 -5.70 1.18
CA SER A 259 14.79 -4.58 2.11
C SER A 259 13.36 -4.42 2.64
N ILE A 260 12.34 -4.62 1.79
CA ILE A 260 10.94 -4.59 2.23
C ILE A 260 10.62 -5.79 3.15
N VAL A 261 11.04 -7.01 2.77
CA VAL A 261 10.85 -8.23 3.60
C VAL A 261 11.60 -8.14 4.93
N PHE A 262 12.68 -7.38 5.00
CA PHE A 262 13.42 -7.15 6.24
C PHE A 262 12.59 -6.41 7.30
N VAL A 263 11.63 -5.57 6.92
CA VAL A 263 10.87 -4.72 7.85
C VAL A 263 10.08 -5.51 8.91
N PRO A 264 9.29 -6.55 8.59
CA PRO A 264 8.65 -7.38 9.59
C PRO A 264 9.64 -8.10 10.52
N ILE A 265 10.79 -8.50 10.00
CA ILE A 265 11.87 -9.11 10.79
C ILE A 265 12.43 -8.07 11.77
N PHE A 266 12.71 -6.87 11.29
CA PHE A 266 13.19 -5.75 12.11
C PHE A 266 12.23 -5.44 13.27
N LYS A 267 10.91 -5.31 12.98
CA LYS A 267 9.88 -5.12 14.02
C LYS A 267 9.93 -6.25 15.08
N THR A 268 10.06 -7.48 14.62
CA THR A 268 10.04 -8.64 15.54
C THR A 268 11.27 -8.69 16.46
N VAL A 269 12.43 -8.27 15.96
CA VAL A 269 13.70 -8.29 16.72
C VAL A 269 13.86 -7.06 17.62
N THR A 270 13.50 -5.88 17.12
CA THR A 270 13.72 -4.62 17.84
C THR A 270 12.53 -4.14 18.65
N HIS A 271 11.33 -4.69 18.40
CA HIS A 271 10.05 -4.22 18.94
C HIS A 271 9.71 -2.75 18.60
N LEU A 272 10.45 -2.14 17.68
CA LEU A 272 10.17 -0.79 17.20
C LEU A 272 9.02 -0.77 16.19
N PRO A 273 8.32 0.37 16.04
CA PRO A 273 7.28 0.52 15.02
C PRO A 273 7.82 0.25 13.61
N PRO A 274 7.01 -0.37 12.72
CA PRO A 274 7.44 -0.79 11.39
C PRO A 274 8.01 0.32 10.51
N TYR A 275 7.53 1.56 10.68
CA TYR A 275 8.00 2.69 9.87
C TYR A 275 9.49 2.97 10.06
N VAL A 276 10.06 2.69 11.26
CA VAL A 276 11.50 2.86 11.52
C VAL A 276 12.31 1.88 10.65
N GLY A 277 11.89 0.61 10.62
CA GLY A 277 12.50 -0.40 9.75
C GLY A 277 12.36 -0.06 8.26
N MET A 278 11.21 0.51 7.87
CA MET A 278 10.98 0.95 6.49
C MET A 278 11.89 2.12 6.09
N MET A 279 12.08 3.11 6.99
CA MET A 279 13.00 4.23 6.73
C MET A 279 14.47 3.76 6.63
N LEU A 280 14.87 2.79 7.46
CA LEU A 280 16.19 2.16 7.33
C LEU A 280 16.33 1.45 5.99
N SER A 281 15.34 0.66 5.60
CA SER A 281 15.31 -0.04 4.31
C SER A 281 15.39 0.95 3.14
N LEU A 282 14.59 2.01 3.17
CA LEU A 282 14.62 3.07 2.16
C LEU A 282 15.99 3.73 2.08
N SER A 283 16.62 4.04 3.22
CA SER A 283 17.94 4.68 3.25
C SER A 283 19.01 3.83 2.57
N ILE A 284 18.99 2.52 2.79
CA ILE A 284 19.93 1.58 2.17
C ILE A 284 19.69 1.49 0.65
N VAL A 285 18.44 1.34 0.23
CA VAL A 285 18.07 1.26 -1.20
C VAL A 285 18.42 2.56 -1.91
N ALA A 286 18.10 3.71 -1.30
CA ALA A 286 18.38 5.03 -1.84
C ALA A 286 19.88 5.29 -1.99
N LEU A 287 20.67 4.94 -0.98
CA LEU A 287 22.15 5.08 -1.03
C LEU A 287 22.74 4.29 -2.21
N LEU A 288 22.32 3.03 -2.37
CA LEU A 288 22.83 2.21 -3.47
C LEU A 288 22.28 2.68 -4.83
N ALA A 289 21.06 3.21 -4.88
CA ALA A 289 20.49 3.82 -6.08
C ALA A 289 21.33 5.02 -6.55
N GLU A 290 21.72 5.90 -5.63
CA GLU A 290 22.60 7.05 -5.96
C GLU A 290 23.99 6.59 -6.44
N ILE A 291 24.60 5.59 -5.78
CA ILE A 291 25.87 5.00 -6.21
C ILE A 291 25.77 4.41 -7.63
N PHE A 292 24.69 3.69 -7.93
CA PHE A 292 24.48 3.10 -9.26
C PHE A 292 24.19 4.18 -10.32
N ASN A 293 23.43 5.21 -9.96
CA ASN A 293 23.15 6.34 -10.84
C ASN A 293 24.44 7.12 -11.16
N ALA A 294 25.27 7.40 -10.17
CA ALA A 294 26.57 8.08 -10.36
C ALA A 294 27.50 7.28 -11.29
N ARG A 295 27.54 5.95 -11.17
CA ARG A 295 28.31 5.08 -12.08
C ARG A 295 27.74 5.00 -13.50
N GLN A 296 26.46 5.24 -13.68
CA GLN A 296 25.80 5.26 -14.98
C GLN A 296 25.94 6.63 -15.65
N SER A 297 25.96 7.72 -14.88
CA SER A 297 26.01 9.12 -15.34
C SER A 297 27.40 9.63 -15.69
N THR A 298 28.47 8.85 -15.52
CA THR A 298 29.83 9.22 -15.96
C THR A 298 29.93 9.56 -17.46
N SER A 299 28.80 9.49 -18.18
CA SER A 299 28.71 9.78 -19.63
C SER A 299 27.79 10.96 -19.99
N SER A 300 27.15 11.65 -19.04
CA SER A 300 26.30 12.82 -19.36
C SER A 300 26.23 13.80 -18.19
N GLU A 301 26.62 15.03 -18.43
CA GLU A 301 26.47 16.18 -17.54
C GLU A 301 24.98 16.44 -17.25
N GLY A 302 24.51 16.05 -16.08
CA GLY A 302 23.15 16.30 -15.62
C GLY A 302 23.08 16.29 -14.11
N GLY A 303 22.91 17.50 -13.51
CA GLY A 303 22.90 17.72 -12.08
C GLY A 303 21.75 17.00 -11.32
N HIS A 304 21.53 17.36 -10.05
CA HIS A 304 20.58 16.77 -9.07
C HIS A 304 19.16 16.45 -9.59
N ALA A 305 18.72 17.04 -10.69
CA ALA A 305 17.43 16.76 -11.34
C ALA A 305 17.29 15.33 -11.91
N ASN A 306 18.36 14.55 -12.00
CA ASN A 306 18.38 13.16 -12.45
C ASN A 306 18.52 12.13 -11.32
N SER A 307 18.45 12.56 -10.06
CA SER A 307 18.49 11.64 -8.91
C SER A 307 17.29 10.69 -8.93
N PRO A 308 17.48 9.37 -8.73
CA PRO A 308 16.38 8.39 -8.62
C PRO A 308 15.40 8.73 -7.51
N ILE A 309 15.91 9.22 -6.38
CA ILE A 309 15.10 9.62 -5.22
C ILE A 309 14.23 10.83 -5.57
N PHE A 310 14.80 11.84 -6.23
CA PHE A 310 14.06 13.03 -6.63
C PHE A 310 12.92 12.70 -7.59
N LYS A 311 13.15 11.80 -8.55
CA LYS A 311 12.10 11.33 -9.46
C LYS A 311 11.02 10.52 -8.74
N ALA A 312 11.40 9.63 -7.83
CA ALA A 312 10.46 8.87 -7.03
C ALA A 312 9.58 9.80 -6.15
N CYS A 313 10.17 10.82 -5.51
CA CYS A 313 9.41 11.80 -4.74
C CYS A 313 8.48 12.67 -5.59
N LEU A 314 8.90 13.07 -6.81
CA LEU A 314 8.08 13.88 -7.72
C LEU A 314 6.81 13.17 -8.19
N LEU A 315 6.83 11.85 -8.33
CA LEU A 315 5.65 11.07 -8.74
C LEU A 315 4.50 11.19 -7.74
N TYR A 316 4.80 11.45 -6.45
CA TYR A 316 3.77 11.67 -5.43
C TYR A 316 3.29 13.13 -5.33
N THR A 317 4.03 14.06 -5.91
CA THR A 317 3.68 15.49 -5.93
C THR A 317 3.16 15.96 -7.29
N SER A 318 3.28 15.12 -8.32
CA SER A 318 2.84 15.40 -9.69
C SER A 318 1.46 14.77 -9.93
N PRO A 319 0.54 15.42 -10.66
CA PRO A 319 -0.72 14.81 -11.04
C PRO A 319 -0.47 13.52 -11.83
N SER A 320 -1.20 12.46 -11.46
CA SER A 320 -1.13 11.17 -12.11
C SER A 320 -1.41 11.30 -13.62
N PRO A 321 -0.76 10.52 -14.50
CA PRO A 321 -1.16 10.46 -15.91
C PRO A 321 -2.65 10.11 -16.14
N ARG A 322 -3.35 9.60 -15.10
CA ARG A 322 -4.81 9.39 -15.12
C ARG A 322 -5.60 10.70 -15.02
N ASP A 323 -5.00 11.75 -14.46
CA ASP A 323 -5.66 13.05 -14.29
C ASP A 323 -5.49 13.93 -15.52
N LEU A 324 -4.72 13.48 -16.50
CA LEU A 324 -4.44 14.14 -17.77
C LEU A 324 -5.12 13.46 -18.98
N ALA A 325 -5.86 12.40 -18.75
CA ALA A 325 -6.67 11.69 -19.74
C ALA A 325 -8.16 11.89 -19.46
#